data_19df7dcb6169c4b013addabf5d7b4b1f
#
_entry.id   19df7dcb6169c4b013addabf5d7b4b1f
#
_cell.length_a   1.000
_cell.length_b   1.000
_cell.length_c   1.000
_cell.angle_alpha   90.00
_cell.angle_beta   90.00
_cell.angle_gamma   90.00
#
_symmetry.space_group_name_H-M   'P 1'
#
loop_
_entity.id
_entity.type
_entity.pdbx_description
1 polymer ?
#
loop_
_entity_poly.entity_id
_entity_poly.type
_entity_poly.pdbx_seq_one_letter_code
_entity_poly.pdbx_strand_id
1 'polypeptide(L)'
;MTTRPSNLLRAILALALAFALTVLSSFIQSEGPELESYGNLCGPAANESCYKPALKGGFPLAYLFDAPGVSVERQLSFGEDTLHPMALVLDIAIYWAAIMFAIWFANRQSASAKHSANHGEA
;
A
#
# COMPACT_ATOMS: atom_id res chain seq x y z
N MET A 1 20.42 -29.85 -13.33
CA MET A 1 20.54 -29.04 -12.09
C MET A 1 19.27 -28.24 -11.86
N THR A 2 18.51 -28.65 -10.91
CA THR A 2 17.40 -27.83 -10.43
C THR A 2 17.99 -26.66 -9.66
N THR A 3 18.19 -25.57 -10.33
CA THR A 3 18.54 -24.33 -9.66
C THR A 3 17.36 -23.92 -8.80
N ARG A 4 17.49 -24.11 -7.50
CA ARG A 4 16.59 -23.40 -6.58
C ARG A 4 16.68 -21.93 -6.92
N PRO A 5 15.55 -21.25 -7.15
CA PRO A 5 15.62 -19.81 -7.32
C PRO A 5 16.36 -19.25 -6.11
N SER A 6 17.39 -18.46 -6.36
CA SER A 6 18.19 -17.88 -5.29
C SER A 6 17.27 -17.11 -4.35
N ASN A 7 17.61 -17.02 -3.08
CA ASN A 7 16.85 -16.20 -2.13
C ASN A 7 16.73 -14.76 -2.62
N LEU A 8 17.71 -14.29 -3.37
CA LEU A 8 17.67 -12.97 -4.00
C LEU A 8 16.54 -12.87 -5.03
N LEU A 9 16.35 -13.87 -5.89
CA LEU A 9 15.27 -13.87 -6.88
C LEU A 9 13.90 -13.86 -6.19
N ARG A 10 13.72 -14.65 -5.14
CA ARG A 10 12.48 -14.65 -4.35
C ARG A 10 12.21 -13.29 -3.73
N ALA A 11 13.25 -12.67 -3.16
CA ALA A 11 13.13 -11.34 -2.57
C ALA A 11 12.74 -10.29 -3.62
N ILE A 12 13.32 -10.35 -4.80
CA ILE A 12 13.02 -9.42 -5.92
C ILE A 12 11.59 -9.63 -6.40
N LEU A 13 11.15 -10.87 -6.59
CA LEU A 13 9.78 -11.16 -7.00
C LEU A 13 8.77 -10.74 -5.95
N ALA A 14 9.07 -10.95 -4.67
CA ALA A 14 8.24 -10.49 -3.56
C ALA A 14 8.14 -8.97 -3.53
N LEU A 15 9.25 -8.27 -3.80
CA LEU A 15 9.27 -6.81 -3.87
C LEU A 15 8.43 -6.30 -5.04
N ALA A 16 8.53 -6.92 -6.21
CA ALA A 16 7.70 -6.57 -7.36
C ALA A 16 6.22 -6.76 -7.08
N LEU A 17 5.84 -7.85 -6.42
CA LEU A 17 4.47 -8.11 -6.02
C LEU A 17 4.01 -7.11 -4.97
N ALA A 18 4.84 -6.79 -3.98
CA ALA A 18 4.55 -5.78 -2.97
C ALA A 18 4.30 -4.41 -3.60
N PHE A 19 5.10 -4.03 -4.57
CA PHE A 19 4.92 -2.79 -5.31
C PHE A 19 3.57 -2.79 -6.05
N ALA A 20 3.24 -3.87 -6.74
CA ALA A 20 1.97 -4.00 -7.44
C ALA A 20 0.78 -3.91 -6.49
N LEU A 21 0.84 -4.58 -5.34
CA LEU A 21 -0.21 -4.53 -4.32
C LEU A 21 -0.36 -3.13 -3.74
N THR A 22 0.75 -2.44 -3.51
CA THR A 22 0.73 -1.05 -3.03
C THR A 22 0.05 -0.13 -4.03
N VAL A 23 0.39 -0.25 -5.31
CA VAL A 23 -0.27 0.54 -6.38
C VAL A 23 -1.76 0.21 -6.45
N LEU A 24 -2.14 -1.06 -6.39
CA LEU A 24 -3.53 -1.47 -6.38
C LEU A 24 -4.28 -0.96 -5.15
N SER A 25 -3.61 -0.80 -4.02
CA SER A 25 -4.21 -0.26 -2.80
C SER A 25 -4.65 1.20 -2.94
N SER A 26 -4.18 1.92 -3.96
CA SER A 26 -4.65 3.28 -4.25
C SER A 26 -6.14 3.35 -4.54
N PHE A 27 -6.74 2.25 -5.00
CA PHE A 27 -8.17 2.14 -5.20
C PHE A 27 -8.96 2.02 -3.89
N ILE A 28 -8.27 1.73 -2.78
CA ILE A 28 -8.87 1.77 -1.45
C ILE A 28 -8.85 3.22 -1.00
N GLN A 29 -9.96 3.90 -1.20
CA GLN A 29 -10.10 5.32 -0.93
C GLN A 29 -10.83 5.53 0.39
N SER A 30 -10.43 6.57 1.12
CA SER A 30 -11.06 6.98 2.36
C SER A 30 -11.08 8.50 2.47
N GLU A 31 -12.01 9.03 3.25
CA GLU A 31 -12.09 10.45 3.52
C GLU A 31 -11.70 10.73 4.97
N GLY A 32 -10.88 11.80 5.14
CA GLY A 32 -10.45 12.34 6.42
C GLY A 32 -10.16 11.37 7.54
N PRO A 33 -9.63 11.75 8.73
CA PRO A 33 -9.92 12.98 9.48
C PRO A 33 -9.16 14.24 9.07
N GLU A 34 -8.20 14.11 8.18
CA GLU A 34 -7.45 15.27 7.73
C GLU A 34 -8.34 16.19 6.88
N LEU A 35 -8.18 17.50 7.05
CA LEU A 35 -8.92 18.50 6.31
C LEU A 35 -8.03 19.13 5.24
N GLU A 36 -8.58 19.29 4.05
CA GLU A 36 -7.94 20.02 2.97
C GLU A 36 -8.65 21.34 2.71
N SER A 37 -7.85 22.38 2.44
CA SER A 37 -8.37 23.64 1.99
C SER A 37 -8.71 23.58 0.51
N TYR A 38 -9.94 23.89 0.14
CA TYR A 38 -10.41 23.88 -1.25
C TYR A 38 -10.87 25.26 -1.77
N GLY A 39 -10.67 26.30 -0.99
CA GLY A 39 -11.04 27.67 -1.36
C GLY A 39 -10.87 28.62 -0.20
N ASN A 40 -11.17 29.90 -0.43
CA ASN A 40 -11.02 30.95 0.57
C ASN A 40 -12.25 31.88 0.66
N LEU A 41 -13.40 31.40 0.22
CA LEU A 41 -14.65 32.15 0.20
C LEU A 41 -15.66 31.68 1.25
N CYS A 42 -15.17 31.03 2.32
CA CYS A 42 -16.00 30.52 3.40
C CYS A 42 -16.06 31.51 4.57
N GLY A 43 -16.97 31.24 5.50
CA GLY A 43 -17.21 32.11 6.65
C GLY A 43 -18.16 33.24 6.38
N PRO A 44 -18.59 33.99 7.44
CA PRO A 44 -19.60 35.05 7.31
C PRO A 44 -19.18 36.21 6.38
N ALA A 45 -17.88 36.48 6.30
CA ALA A 45 -17.32 37.55 5.47
C ALA A 45 -16.79 37.03 4.12
N ALA A 46 -16.96 35.76 3.80
CA ALA A 46 -16.46 35.07 2.59
C ALA A 46 -14.95 35.27 2.37
N ASN A 47 -14.15 35.31 3.45
CA ASN A 47 -12.71 35.49 3.43
C ASN A 47 -11.95 34.45 4.24
N GLU A 48 -12.62 33.40 4.70
CA GLU A 48 -12.00 32.32 5.44
C GLU A 48 -11.75 31.12 4.54
N SER A 49 -10.73 30.34 4.86
CA SER A 49 -10.42 29.11 4.13
C SER A 49 -11.55 28.08 4.28
N CYS A 50 -11.88 27.45 3.17
CA CYS A 50 -12.82 26.35 3.14
C CYS A 50 -12.08 25.04 3.35
N TYR A 51 -12.62 24.17 4.20
CA TYR A 51 -12.06 22.86 4.50
C TYR A 51 -13.07 21.76 4.25
N LYS A 52 -12.57 20.64 3.73
CA LYS A 52 -13.34 19.40 3.58
C LYS A 52 -12.46 18.22 3.96
N PRO A 53 -13.03 17.05 4.32
CA PRO A 53 -12.24 15.85 4.54
C PRO A 53 -11.42 15.52 3.30
N ALA A 54 -10.10 15.27 3.50
CA ALA A 54 -9.20 14.91 2.40
C ALA A 54 -9.56 13.53 1.85
N LEU A 55 -9.74 13.44 0.54
CA LEU A 55 -9.84 12.15 -0.15
C LEU A 55 -8.43 11.60 -0.27
N LYS A 56 -8.23 10.38 0.19
CA LYS A 56 -6.92 9.74 0.19
C LYS A 56 -7.01 8.29 -0.27
N GLY A 57 -5.97 7.82 -0.89
CA GLY A 57 -5.85 6.45 -1.36
C GLY A 57 -4.59 5.78 -0.85
N GLY A 58 -4.66 4.46 -0.68
CA GLY A 58 -3.57 3.64 -0.20
C GLY A 58 -3.93 2.92 1.10
N PHE A 59 -3.36 1.76 1.28
CA PHE A 59 -3.57 0.92 2.45
C PHE A 59 -2.30 0.09 2.72
N PRO A 60 -1.89 -0.11 3.95
CA PRO A 60 -2.52 0.36 5.20
C PRO A 60 -2.32 1.86 5.48
N LEU A 61 -1.34 2.50 4.85
CA LEU A 61 -1.09 3.92 4.99
C LEU A 61 -1.54 4.65 3.73
N ALA A 62 -2.27 5.73 3.88
CA ALA A 62 -2.62 6.57 2.76
C ALA A 62 -1.38 7.33 2.27
N TYR A 63 -1.05 7.19 0.99
CA TYR A 63 0.11 7.84 0.38
C TYR A 63 -0.27 8.78 -0.77
N LEU A 64 -1.50 8.71 -1.23
CA LEU A 64 -2.01 9.54 -2.32
C LEU A 64 -3.17 10.38 -1.80
N PHE A 65 -3.04 11.70 -1.94
CA PHE A 65 -4.03 12.66 -1.45
C PHE A 65 -4.55 13.50 -2.61
N ASP A 66 -5.86 13.68 -2.67
CA ASP A 66 -6.50 14.54 -3.67
C ASP A 66 -5.99 15.98 -3.52
N ALA A 67 -5.58 16.59 -4.63
CA ALA A 67 -5.12 17.98 -4.69
C ALA A 67 -6.22 18.87 -5.28
N PRO A 68 -6.97 19.60 -4.44
CA PRO A 68 -8.06 20.45 -4.91
C PRO A 68 -7.56 21.52 -5.88
N GLY A 69 -8.26 21.68 -7.00
CA GLY A 69 -7.93 22.70 -8.00
C GLY A 69 -6.84 22.31 -9.00
N VAL A 70 -6.17 21.17 -8.81
CA VAL A 70 -5.13 20.67 -9.71
C VAL A 70 -5.61 19.46 -10.49
N SER A 71 -6.39 18.59 -9.84
CA SER A 71 -6.96 17.39 -10.45
C SER A 71 -8.49 17.45 -10.49
N VAL A 72 -9.10 16.48 -11.16
CA VAL A 72 -10.55 16.30 -11.12
C VAL A 72 -10.94 15.94 -9.68
N GLU A 73 -11.87 16.70 -9.11
CA GLU A 73 -12.33 16.50 -7.74
C GLU A 73 -12.84 15.07 -7.55
N ARG A 74 -12.45 14.45 -6.42
CA ARG A 74 -12.81 13.10 -6.00
C ARG A 74 -12.28 11.97 -6.89
N GLN A 75 -11.29 12.29 -7.74
CA GLN A 75 -10.60 11.28 -8.54
C GLN A 75 -9.10 11.33 -8.22
N LEU A 76 -8.57 10.23 -7.70
CA LEU A 76 -7.15 10.13 -7.39
C LEU A 76 -6.34 9.75 -8.62
N SER A 77 -5.24 10.46 -8.83
CA SER A 77 -4.32 10.24 -9.95
C SER A 77 -2.89 10.39 -9.47
N PHE A 78 -2.01 9.48 -9.87
CA PHE A 78 -0.60 9.55 -9.51
C PHE A 78 0.13 10.76 -10.10
N GLY A 79 -0.36 11.31 -11.21
CA GLY A 79 0.29 12.43 -11.88
C GLY A 79 -0.16 13.80 -11.40
N GLU A 80 -1.37 13.92 -10.87
CA GLU A 80 -2.01 15.19 -10.54
C GLU A 80 -2.19 15.42 -9.04
N ASP A 81 -2.27 14.36 -8.27
CA ASP A 81 -2.51 14.43 -6.83
C ASP A 81 -1.22 14.43 -6.03
N THR A 82 -1.33 14.82 -4.76
CA THR A 82 -0.18 14.87 -3.86
C THR A 82 0.21 13.45 -3.43
N LEU A 83 1.44 13.06 -3.75
CA LEU A 83 2.02 11.79 -3.35
C LEU A 83 2.90 11.97 -2.12
N HIS A 84 2.70 11.16 -1.11
CA HIS A 84 3.55 11.10 0.07
C HIS A 84 4.53 9.93 -0.07
N PRO A 85 5.79 10.18 -0.48
CA PRO A 85 6.73 9.12 -0.80
C PRO A 85 7.10 8.25 0.40
N MET A 86 7.15 8.83 1.60
CA MET A 86 7.46 8.05 2.81
C MET A 86 6.37 7.04 3.12
N ALA A 87 5.10 7.44 3.01
CA ALA A 87 3.97 6.53 3.21
C ALA A 87 3.95 5.43 2.14
N LEU A 88 4.24 5.78 0.88
CA LEU A 88 4.34 4.82 -0.21
C LEU A 88 5.44 3.78 0.05
N VAL A 89 6.63 4.22 0.46
CA VAL A 89 7.75 3.31 0.77
C VAL A 89 7.40 2.41 1.95
N LEU A 90 6.75 2.95 2.98
CA LEU A 90 6.32 2.16 4.14
C LEU A 90 5.28 1.10 3.75
N ASP A 91 4.34 1.43 2.88
CA ASP A 91 3.35 0.48 2.38
C ASP A 91 4.03 -0.65 1.60
N ILE A 92 4.96 -0.32 0.71
CA ILE A 92 5.74 -1.32 -0.03
C ILE A 92 6.49 -2.23 0.95
N ALA A 93 7.11 -1.66 1.97
CA ALA A 93 7.84 -2.42 2.99
C ALA A 93 6.91 -3.35 3.77
N ILE A 94 5.72 -2.89 4.14
CA ILE A 94 4.73 -3.68 4.87
C ILE A 94 4.25 -4.86 4.01
N TYR A 95 3.89 -4.64 2.75
CA TYR A 95 3.48 -5.71 1.84
C TYR A 95 4.60 -6.70 1.57
N TRP A 96 5.81 -6.20 1.37
CA TRP A 96 6.98 -7.05 1.17
C TRP A 96 7.26 -7.94 2.39
N ALA A 97 7.22 -7.36 3.60
CA ALA A 97 7.41 -8.10 4.84
C ALA A 97 6.31 -9.16 5.03
N ALA A 98 5.05 -8.83 4.72
CA ALA A 98 3.93 -9.75 4.81
C ALA A 98 4.10 -10.93 3.84
N ILE A 99 4.54 -10.66 2.59
CA ILE A 99 4.78 -11.70 1.59
C ILE A 99 5.92 -12.60 2.02
N MET A 100 7.02 -12.03 2.49
CA MET A 100 8.19 -12.81 2.96
C MET A 100 7.82 -13.66 4.18
N PHE A 101 7.02 -13.12 5.10
CA PHE A 101 6.52 -13.88 6.25
C PHE A 101 5.64 -15.04 5.80
N ALA A 102 4.74 -14.81 4.85
CA ALA A 102 3.86 -15.85 4.32
C ALA A 102 4.65 -16.97 3.65
N ILE A 103 5.67 -16.63 2.86
CA ILE A 103 6.57 -17.60 2.23
C ILE A 103 7.31 -18.41 3.29
N TRP A 104 7.86 -17.74 4.29
CA TRP A 104 8.57 -18.40 5.40
C TRP A 104 7.66 -19.36 6.15
N PHE A 105 6.46 -18.91 6.47
CA PHE A 105 5.47 -19.72 7.19
C PHE A 105 5.03 -20.95 6.37
N ALA A 106 4.78 -20.78 5.07
CA ALA A 106 4.42 -21.87 4.16
C ALA A 106 5.55 -22.89 4.05
N ASN A 107 6.80 -22.44 3.94
CA ASN A 107 7.97 -23.32 3.90
C ASN A 107 8.13 -24.09 5.20
N ARG A 108 7.85 -23.46 6.33
CA ARG A 108 7.90 -24.12 7.64
C ARG A 108 6.83 -25.19 7.77
N GLN A 109 5.61 -24.93 7.32
CA GLN A 109 4.54 -25.92 7.31
C GLN A 109 4.87 -27.11 6.39
N SER A 110 5.40 -26.87 5.21
CA SER A 110 5.81 -27.90 4.26
C SER A 110 6.90 -28.81 4.83
N ALA A 111 7.90 -28.22 5.52
CA ALA A 111 8.94 -28.98 6.19
C ALA A 111 8.39 -29.84 7.32
N SER A 112 7.46 -29.33 8.12
CA SER A 112 6.80 -30.04 9.19
C SER A 112 5.93 -31.20 8.65
N ALA A 113 5.18 -30.98 7.57
CA ALA A 113 4.38 -32.01 6.93
C ALA A 113 5.24 -33.16 6.37
N LYS A 114 6.37 -32.85 5.74
CA LYS A 114 7.32 -33.86 5.25
C LYS A 114 7.92 -34.69 6.39
N HIS A 115 8.24 -34.04 7.50
CA HIS A 115 8.78 -34.73 8.66
C HIS A 115 7.75 -35.69 9.27
N SER A 116 6.50 -35.29 9.39
CA SER A 116 5.40 -36.17 9.85
C SER A 116 5.16 -37.35 8.90
N ALA A 117 5.22 -37.15 7.59
CA ALA A 117 5.06 -38.22 6.59
C ALA A 117 6.17 -39.25 6.73
N ASN A 118 7.42 -38.84 6.93
CA ASN A 118 8.54 -39.74 7.11
C ASN A 118 8.43 -40.57 8.41
N HIS A 119 7.85 -40.02 9.45
CA HIS A 119 7.59 -40.75 10.71
C HIS A 119 6.47 -41.80 10.57
N GLY A 120 5.51 -41.55 9.69
CA GLY A 120 4.39 -42.48 9.45
C GLY A 120 4.75 -43.77 8.74
N GLU A 121 5.92 -43.84 8.11
CA GLU A 121 6.40 -45.01 7.36
C GLU A 121 7.28 -45.99 8.17
N ALA A 122 7.50 -45.69 9.41
CA ALA A 122 8.35 -46.53 10.26
C ALA A 122 7.64 -47.80 10.76
#